data_98627e57050f5ec7c1f2f66ab53e9f97
#
_entry.id   98627e57050f5ec7c1f2f66ab53e9f97
#
_cell.length_a   1.000
_cell.length_b   1.000
_cell.length_c   1.000
_cell.angle_alpha   90.00
_cell.angle_beta   90.00
_cell.angle_gamma   90.00
#
_symmetry.space_group_name_H-M   'P 1'
#
loop_
_entity.id
_entity.type
_entity.pdbx_description
1 polymer ?
#
loop_
_entity_poly.entity_id
_entity_poly.type
_entity_poly.pdbx_seq_one_letter_code
_entity_poly.pdbx_strand_id
1 'polypeptide(L)'
;MFEEGSDRDDSERSVAALLALSMVLLSAAPPCEAADPWGGSIDLTSDYLVRGVSRSDDHPALQLELHYLDSTGFVAGVFASSTQIDPSARRDAELSAFLGYIWSDGNDWQGKILAADYSYPWNQAGSLYNYDEIDLQISYQQWIQLALAFYPDVRRYSYEAGVAHVMAESAELNLQRPLIGKLSATAGVGYYELNGAEGAGYAYWSAGIAYDWAPVSLGLSYVGATGPANSLFYNAAVGGRWSGTVLWRF
;
A
#
# COMPACT_ATOMS: atom_id res chain seq x y z
N MET A 1 -4.52 43.47 23.97
CA MET A 1 -3.28 42.91 23.45
C MET A 1 -3.31 41.43 23.87
N PHE A 2 -4.02 40.65 23.07
CA PHE A 2 -4.20 39.20 23.32
C PHE A 2 -3.48 38.47 22.22
N GLU A 3 -2.61 37.57 22.62
CA GLU A 3 -1.86 36.66 21.74
C GLU A 3 -2.82 35.68 21.03
N GLU A 4 -2.98 35.89 19.75
CA GLU A 4 -3.59 34.99 18.83
C GLU A 4 -2.45 34.39 17.98
N GLY A 5 -1.90 33.27 18.42
CA GLY A 5 -0.74 32.70 17.76
C GLY A 5 -0.33 31.34 18.27
N SER A 6 -1.26 30.35 18.29
CA SER A 6 -0.87 28.97 18.66
C SER A 6 -1.72 27.87 18.00
N ASP A 7 -2.73 28.20 17.22
CA ASP A 7 -3.71 27.18 16.74
C ASP A 7 -3.54 26.78 15.27
N ARG A 8 -2.52 27.27 14.57
CA ARG A 8 -2.27 26.93 13.15
C ARG A 8 -1.21 25.85 12.92
N ASP A 9 -0.44 25.49 13.92
CA ASP A 9 0.69 24.54 13.76
C ASP A 9 0.29 23.07 13.98
N ASP A 10 -0.85 22.80 14.59
CA ASP A 10 -1.30 21.43 14.88
C ASP A 10 -2.15 20.79 13.75
N SER A 11 -2.66 21.57 12.81
CA SER A 11 -3.45 21.02 11.70
C SER A 11 -2.60 20.45 10.55
N GLU A 12 -1.31 20.77 10.48
CA GLU A 12 -0.42 20.38 9.39
C GLU A 12 0.31 19.04 9.62
N ARG A 13 0.16 18.41 10.80
CA ARG A 13 0.93 17.21 11.16
C ARG A 13 0.15 15.89 11.15
N SER A 14 -1.14 15.91 10.79
CA SER A 14 -2.02 14.73 10.97
C SER A 14 -2.35 13.97 9.70
N VAL A 15 -1.36 13.61 8.87
CA VAL A 15 -1.65 13.05 7.54
C VAL A 15 -0.99 11.73 7.23
N ALA A 16 -0.85 10.86 8.17
CA ALA A 16 0.01 9.74 7.92
C ALA A 16 -0.53 8.34 8.29
N ALA A 17 -1.82 8.13 8.30
CA ALA A 17 -2.35 6.82 8.69
C ALA A 17 -3.39 6.25 7.71
N LEU A 18 -3.04 6.16 6.47
CA LEU A 18 -3.80 5.34 5.55
C LEU A 18 -2.89 4.32 4.92
N LEU A 19 -3.16 3.06 5.21
CA LEU A 19 -2.95 1.93 4.33
C LEU A 19 -2.02 0.84 4.81
N ALA A 20 -2.66 -0.13 5.35
CA ALA A 20 -2.26 -1.51 5.20
C ALA A 20 -2.93 -2.11 3.94
N LEU A 21 -3.09 -1.31 2.86
CA LEU A 21 -3.66 -1.84 1.62
C LEU A 21 -2.92 -1.23 0.42
N SER A 22 -1.99 -1.96 -0.10
CA SER A 22 -1.22 -1.66 -1.31
C SER A 22 -0.18 -0.54 -1.17
N MET A 23 1.07 -0.92 -1.24
CA MET A 23 2.24 -0.08 -1.44
C MET A 23 2.46 1.04 -0.42
N VAL A 24 3.66 1.06 0.02
CA VAL A 24 4.31 2.13 0.75
C VAL A 24 3.69 3.49 0.46
N LEU A 25 2.96 3.97 1.42
CA LEU A 25 2.49 5.34 1.40
C LEU A 25 3.65 6.27 1.69
N LEU A 26 4.19 6.80 0.63
CA LEU A 26 4.77 8.12 0.75
C LEU A 26 3.64 9.06 1.20
N SER A 27 3.54 9.31 2.49
CA SER A 27 2.78 10.45 2.97
C SER A 27 3.42 11.67 2.33
N ALA A 28 2.78 12.24 1.33
CA ALA A 28 3.24 13.48 0.75
C ALA A 28 3.04 14.56 1.82
N ALA A 29 4.07 14.76 2.64
CA ALA A 29 4.19 16.03 3.32
C ALA A 29 4.29 17.11 2.22
N PRO A 30 3.58 18.25 2.33
CA PRO A 30 3.80 19.34 1.41
C PRO A 30 5.29 19.68 1.41
N PRO A 31 5.87 20.09 0.28
CA PRO A 31 7.26 20.50 0.22
C PRO A 31 7.43 21.69 1.16
N CYS A 32 7.87 21.44 2.38
CA CYS A 32 8.29 22.45 3.32
C CYS A 32 9.78 22.64 3.10
N GLU A 33 10.19 23.90 3.00
CA GLU A 33 11.60 24.29 2.81
C GLU A 33 12.49 23.56 3.81
N ALA A 34 13.54 22.88 3.26
CA ALA A 34 14.64 22.25 4.01
C ALA A 34 14.33 20.98 4.82
N ALA A 35 13.37 20.16 4.43
CA ALA A 35 13.33 18.78 4.91
C ALA A 35 14.48 17.99 4.25
N ASP A 36 15.07 17.06 5.01
CA ASP A 36 16.02 16.09 4.47
C ASP A 36 15.32 15.37 3.31
N PRO A 37 15.92 15.30 2.11
CA PRO A 37 15.32 14.64 0.96
C PRO A 37 15.20 13.12 1.16
N TRP A 38 15.85 12.57 2.17
CA TRP A 38 15.76 11.18 2.54
C TRP A 38 14.70 10.95 3.60
N GLY A 39 13.86 9.96 3.36
CA GLY A 39 12.86 9.50 4.31
C GLY A 39 12.68 8.00 4.22
N GLY A 40 11.93 7.45 5.14
CA GLY A 40 11.66 6.04 5.14
C GLY A 40 10.68 5.62 6.22
N SER A 41 10.36 4.33 6.21
CA SER A 41 9.49 3.76 7.23
C SER A 41 9.89 2.33 7.59
N ILE A 42 9.49 1.95 8.80
CA ILE A 42 9.49 0.57 9.29
C ILE A 42 8.07 0.26 9.70
N ASP A 43 7.47 -0.79 9.13
CA ASP A 43 6.14 -1.26 9.49
C ASP A 43 6.21 -2.69 10.01
N LEU A 44 5.52 -2.94 11.12
CA LEU A 44 5.26 -4.27 11.67
C LEU A 44 3.77 -4.52 11.60
N THR A 45 3.37 -5.43 10.74
CA THR A 45 1.97 -5.85 10.60
C THR A 45 1.74 -7.27 11.10
N SER A 46 0.56 -7.53 11.65
CA SER A 46 0.18 -8.88 12.08
C SER A 46 -0.07 -9.83 10.90
N ASP A 47 -0.40 -9.27 9.73
CA ASP A 47 -0.58 -9.98 8.46
C ASP A 47 -0.35 -8.97 7.32
N TYR A 48 0.49 -9.31 6.35
CA TYR A 48 0.72 -8.48 5.19
C TYR A 48 -0.37 -8.72 4.15
N LEU A 49 -1.35 -7.84 4.12
CA LEU A 49 -2.51 -7.92 3.25
C LEU A 49 -2.36 -7.00 2.03
N VAL A 50 -2.54 -7.56 0.85
CA VAL A 50 -2.61 -6.82 -0.42
C VAL A 50 -3.93 -7.16 -1.10
N ARG A 51 -4.79 -6.15 -1.29
CA ARG A 51 -6.11 -6.32 -1.91
C ARG A 51 -6.95 -7.45 -1.28
N GLY A 52 -6.92 -7.54 0.06
CA GLY A 52 -7.66 -8.55 0.81
C GLY A 52 -7.07 -9.95 0.83
N VAL A 53 -5.87 -10.14 0.26
CA VAL A 53 -5.15 -11.41 0.19
C VAL A 53 -3.87 -11.33 1.01
N SER A 54 -3.60 -12.33 1.84
CA SER A 54 -2.38 -12.38 2.64
C SER A 54 -1.16 -12.70 1.77
N ARG A 55 -0.11 -11.91 1.94
CA ARG A 55 1.22 -12.12 1.37
C ARG A 55 2.17 -12.77 2.37
N SER A 56 1.78 -12.89 3.63
CA SER A 56 2.57 -13.48 4.71
C SER A 56 1.97 -14.74 5.31
N ASP A 57 0.90 -15.29 4.70
CA ASP A 57 0.20 -16.51 5.12
C ASP A 57 -0.26 -16.45 6.59
N ASP A 58 -1.00 -15.38 6.92
CA ASP A 58 -1.49 -15.11 8.29
C ASP A 58 -0.38 -14.96 9.35
N HIS A 59 0.85 -14.66 8.93
CA HIS A 59 1.97 -14.44 9.84
C HIS A 59 2.36 -12.97 9.92
N PRO A 60 2.95 -12.53 11.04
CA PRO A 60 3.51 -11.19 11.13
C PRO A 60 4.58 -10.94 10.08
N ALA A 61 4.55 -9.75 9.49
CA ALA A 61 5.51 -9.30 8.52
C ALA A 61 6.18 -8.00 8.96
N LEU A 62 7.48 -7.91 8.67
CA LEU A 62 8.28 -6.70 8.81
C LEU A 62 8.46 -6.10 7.42
N GLN A 63 8.18 -4.79 7.31
CA GLN A 63 8.31 -4.04 6.08
C GLN A 63 9.25 -2.86 6.29
N LEU A 64 10.06 -2.57 5.30
CA LEU A 64 11.06 -1.49 5.30
C LEU A 64 10.92 -0.72 4.00
N GLU A 65 10.98 0.60 4.09
CA GLU A 65 11.02 1.49 2.94
C GLU A 65 12.06 2.56 3.16
N LEU A 66 12.79 2.90 2.08
CA LEU A 66 13.70 4.04 2.02
C LEU A 66 13.49 4.77 0.71
N HIS A 67 13.32 6.08 0.77
CA HIS A 67 13.15 6.90 -0.43
C HIS A 67 13.94 8.19 -0.40
N TYR A 68 14.16 8.71 -1.59
CA TYR A 68 14.63 10.06 -1.85
C TYR A 68 13.49 10.84 -2.53
N LEU A 69 13.13 12.00 -2.00
CA LEU A 69 12.13 12.91 -2.57
C LEU A 69 12.78 14.28 -2.72
N ASP A 70 12.87 14.77 -3.94
CA ASP A 70 13.42 16.10 -4.20
C ASP A 70 12.36 17.20 -4.13
N SER A 71 12.82 18.45 -4.11
CA SER A 71 11.95 19.64 -4.05
C SER A 71 11.06 19.84 -5.28
N THR A 72 11.33 19.14 -6.38
CA THR A 72 10.49 19.19 -7.59
C THR A 72 9.34 18.21 -7.54
N GLY A 73 9.36 17.26 -6.60
CA GLY A 73 8.38 16.19 -6.47
C GLY A 73 8.82 14.86 -7.09
N PHE A 74 10.04 14.78 -7.67
CA PHE A 74 10.57 13.49 -8.11
C PHE A 74 10.90 12.62 -6.90
N VAL A 75 10.48 11.36 -6.96
CA VAL A 75 10.70 10.37 -5.91
C VAL A 75 11.30 9.09 -6.49
N ALA A 76 12.23 8.49 -5.76
CA ALA A 76 12.75 7.17 -6.03
C ALA A 76 13.04 6.45 -4.72
N GLY A 77 12.86 5.14 -4.68
CA GLY A 77 13.09 4.40 -3.44
C GLY A 77 13.12 2.89 -3.63
N VAL A 78 13.28 2.21 -2.51
CA VAL A 78 13.28 0.75 -2.40
C VAL A 78 12.37 0.32 -1.25
N PHE A 79 11.79 -0.85 -1.41
CA PHE A 79 10.94 -1.47 -0.40
C PHE A 79 11.34 -2.93 -0.21
N ALA A 80 11.21 -3.43 1.01
CA ALA A 80 11.37 -4.83 1.33
C ALA A 80 10.33 -5.27 2.35
N SER A 81 9.77 -6.46 2.19
CA SER A 81 8.85 -7.08 3.14
C SER A 81 9.15 -8.56 3.31
N SER A 82 9.02 -9.06 4.53
CA SER A 82 8.96 -10.50 4.73
C SER A 82 7.63 -11.05 4.21
N THR A 83 7.68 -12.13 3.42
CA THR A 83 6.51 -12.74 2.79
C THR A 83 6.51 -14.25 2.92
N GLN A 84 5.37 -14.86 2.65
CA GLN A 84 5.19 -16.30 2.46
C GLN A 84 4.04 -16.52 1.49
N ILE A 85 4.31 -16.31 0.19
CA ILE A 85 3.29 -16.42 -0.86
C ILE A 85 2.86 -17.86 -1.09
N ASP A 86 3.80 -18.80 -0.99
CA ASP A 86 3.54 -20.23 -1.05
C ASP A 86 3.65 -20.84 0.37
N PRO A 87 2.53 -21.27 0.99
CA PRO A 87 2.54 -21.85 2.33
C PRO A 87 3.38 -23.12 2.46
N SER A 88 3.62 -23.84 1.35
CA SER A 88 4.48 -25.03 1.31
C SER A 88 5.98 -24.69 1.24
N ALA A 89 6.31 -23.47 0.89
CA ALA A 89 7.67 -22.98 0.75
C ALA A 89 8.21 -22.38 2.06
N ARG A 90 9.50 -22.15 2.08
CA ARG A 90 10.11 -21.35 3.15
C ARG A 90 9.67 -19.89 3.01
N ARG A 91 9.74 -19.14 4.12
CA ARG A 91 9.56 -17.69 4.11
C ARG A 91 10.46 -17.06 3.05
N ASP A 92 9.91 -16.11 2.33
CA ASP A 92 10.55 -15.36 1.25
C ASP A 92 10.58 -13.88 1.63
N ALA A 93 11.10 -13.05 0.75
CA ALA A 93 10.99 -11.60 0.83
C ALA A 93 10.48 -11.05 -0.50
N GLU A 94 9.65 -10.04 -0.40
CA GLU A 94 9.32 -9.15 -1.49
C GLU A 94 10.33 -8.00 -1.48
N LEU A 95 10.94 -7.73 -2.62
CA LEU A 95 11.80 -6.58 -2.86
C LEU A 95 11.20 -5.76 -3.99
N SER A 96 11.16 -4.44 -3.81
CA SER A 96 10.72 -3.53 -4.85
C SER A 96 11.66 -2.35 -4.97
N ALA A 97 11.84 -1.88 -6.21
CA ALA A 97 12.42 -0.58 -6.51
C ALA A 97 11.36 0.26 -7.24
N PHE A 98 11.23 1.51 -6.88
CA PHE A 98 10.23 2.39 -7.46
C PHE A 98 10.81 3.77 -7.79
N LEU A 99 10.16 4.43 -8.75
CA LEU A 99 10.41 5.82 -9.08
C LEU A 99 9.08 6.49 -9.50
N GLY A 100 9.02 7.80 -9.37
CA GLY A 100 7.79 8.50 -9.76
C GLY A 100 7.81 9.98 -9.46
N TYR A 101 6.60 10.53 -9.36
CA TYR A 101 6.38 11.95 -9.15
C TYR A 101 5.20 12.18 -8.22
N ILE A 102 5.40 13.08 -7.26
CA ILE A 102 4.39 13.51 -6.29
C ILE A 102 4.12 14.98 -6.53
N TRP A 103 2.84 15.38 -6.50
CA TRP A 103 2.43 16.77 -6.67
C TRP A 103 1.35 17.16 -5.69
N SER A 104 1.26 18.46 -5.42
CA SER A 104 0.19 19.08 -4.65
C SER A 104 -0.18 20.41 -5.27
N ASP A 105 -1.46 20.77 -5.22
CA ASP A 105 -1.90 22.12 -5.59
C ASP A 105 -1.70 23.14 -4.45
N GLY A 106 -1.15 22.71 -3.32
CA GLY A 106 -0.94 23.53 -2.13
C GLY A 106 -2.20 23.75 -1.27
N ASN A 107 -3.34 23.18 -1.69
CA ASN A 107 -4.63 23.30 -1.00
C ASN A 107 -5.21 21.93 -0.66
N ASP A 108 -6.14 21.46 -1.51
CA ASP A 108 -6.95 20.29 -1.22
C ASP A 108 -6.50 19.02 -1.97
N TRP A 109 -5.84 19.19 -3.10
CA TRP A 109 -5.51 18.08 -3.98
C TRP A 109 -4.04 17.69 -3.90
N GLN A 110 -3.82 16.40 -3.78
CA GLN A 110 -2.50 15.78 -3.88
C GLN A 110 -2.59 14.59 -4.81
N GLY A 111 -1.49 14.28 -5.48
CA GLY A 111 -1.42 13.10 -6.30
C GLY A 111 0.00 12.57 -6.40
N LYS A 112 0.10 11.30 -6.78
CA LYS A 112 1.36 10.65 -7.10
C LYS A 112 1.16 9.67 -8.24
N ILE A 113 2.20 9.51 -9.03
CA ILE A 113 2.34 8.43 -9.99
C ILE A 113 3.67 7.73 -9.72
N LEU A 114 3.63 6.40 -9.59
CA LEU A 114 4.80 5.57 -9.36
C LEU A 114 4.88 4.47 -10.39
N ALA A 115 6.09 4.11 -10.80
CA ALA A 115 6.40 2.86 -11.48
C ALA A 115 7.29 2.02 -10.57
N ALA A 116 6.99 0.75 -10.40
CA ALA A 116 7.70 -0.14 -9.51
C ALA A 116 7.89 -1.53 -10.12
N ASP A 117 9.04 -2.13 -9.87
CA ASP A 117 9.34 -3.54 -10.11
C ASP A 117 9.27 -4.30 -8.78
N TYR A 118 8.64 -5.45 -8.79
CA TYR A 118 8.52 -6.35 -7.65
C TYR A 118 9.18 -7.69 -7.93
N SER A 119 10.02 -8.13 -7.02
CA SER A 119 10.73 -9.40 -7.12
C SER A 119 10.69 -10.21 -5.83
N TYR A 120 10.71 -11.53 -5.97
CA TYR A 120 10.69 -12.52 -4.88
C TYR A 120 11.91 -13.44 -5.02
N PRO A 121 13.11 -12.98 -4.63
CA PRO A 121 14.39 -13.61 -5.00
C PRO A 121 14.61 -14.97 -4.39
N TRP A 122 13.94 -15.30 -3.29
CA TRP A 122 14.11 -16.59 -2.61
C TRP A 122 12.93 -17.54 -2.79
N ASN A 123 11.97 -17.16 -3.65
CA ASN A 123 10.85 -18.03 -3.96
C ASN A 123 11.27 -19.20 -4.86
N GLN A 124 10.82 -20.43 -4.53
CA GLN A 124 11.15 -21.63 -5.29
C GLN A 124 10.54 -21.63 -6.71
N ALA A 125 9.43 -20.95 -6.91
CA ALA A 125 8.83 -20.75 -8.22
C ALA A 125 9.62 -19.73 -9.08
N GLY A 126 10.73 -19.20 -8.55
CA GLY A 126 11.60 -18.26 -9.25
C GLY A 126 10.85 -16.96 -9.59
N SER A 127 11.05 -16.47 -10.81
CA SER A 127 10.48 -15.20 -11.26
C SER A 127 8.97 -15.25 -11.58
N LEU A 128 8.27 -16.36 -11.29
CA LEU A 128 6.83 -16.48 -11.61
C LEU A 128 5.96 -15.42 -10.90
N TYR A 129 6.36 -15.03 -9.69
CA TYR A 129 5.63 -14.03 -8.89
C TYR A 129 6.12 -12.59 -9.12
N ASN A 130 7.19 -12.39 -9.91
CA ASN A 130 7.66 -11.04 -10.21
C ASN A 130 6.68 -10.31 -11.13
N TYR A 131 6.49 -9.02 -10.91
CA TYR A 131 5.62 -8.17 -11.73
C TYR A 131 6.05 -6.71 -11.68
N ASP A 132 5.61 -5.96 -12.69
CA ASP A 132 5.71 -4.51 -12.73
C ASP A 132 4.36 -3.88 -12.40
N GLU A 133 4.38 -2.69 -11.78
CA GLU A 133 3.19 -1.93 -11.44
C GLU A 133 3.38 -0.45 -11.80
N ILE A 134 2.32 0.15 -12.35
CA ILE A 134 2.19 1.60 -12.47
C ILE A 134 0.99 2.00 -11.62
N ASP A 135 1.24 2.80 -10.59
CA ASP A 135 0.24 3.27 -9.63
C ASP A 135 -0.03 4.75 -9.80
N LEU A 136 -1.29 5.16 -9.86
CA LEU A 136 -1.77 6.53 -9.82
C LEU A 136 -2.67 6.71 -8.62
N GLN A 137 -2.33 7.65 -7.74
CA GLN A 137 -3.18 8.01 -6.61
C GLN A 137 -3.52 9.49 -6.66
N ILE A 138 -4.77 9.80 -6.35
CA ILE A 138 -5.28 11.17 -6.23
C ILE A 138 -6.04 11.26 -4.92
N SER A 139 -5.68 12.23 -4.09
CA SER A 139 -6.30 12.49 -2.79
C SER A 139 -6.92 13.87 -2.74
N TYR A 140 -8.10 13.96 -2.14
CA TYR A 140 -8.78 15.23 -1.86
C TYR A 140 -8.88 15.44 -0.36
N GLN A 141 -8.36 16.58 0.13
CA GLN A 141 -8.33 16.96 1.55
C GLN A 141 -7.79 15.86 2.47
N GLN A 142 -7.00 14.94 1.93
CA GLN A 142 -6.39 13.81 2.64
C GLN A 142 -7.39 12.82 3.27
N TRP A 143 -8.68 12.96 3.05
CA TRP A 143 -9.70 12.07 3.59
C TRP A 143 -10.43 11.21 2.55
N ILE A 144 -10.29 11.54 1.25
CA ILE A 144 -10.72 10.69 0.13
C ILE A 144 -9.51 10.43 -0.75
N GLN A 145 -9.27 9.18 -1.12
CA GLN A 145 -8.22 8.79 -2.04
C GLN A 145 -8.76 7.81 -3.07
N LEU A 146 -8.50 8.09 -4.34
CA LEU A 146 -8.65 7.15 -5.45
C LEU A 146 -7.26 6.62 -5.81
N ALA A 147 -7.11 5.30 -5.85
CA ALA A 147 -5.92 4.61 -6.34
C ALA A 147 -6.28 3.76 -7.55
N LEU A 148 -5.47 3.86 -8.59
CA LEU A 148 -5.56 3.06 -9.81
C LEU A 148 -4.21 2.41 -10.04
N ALA A 149 -4.18 1.08 -10.23
CA ALA A 149 -2.95 0.40 -10.54
C ALA A 149 -3.09 -0.42 -11.82
N PHE A 150 -2.05 -0.40 -12.63
CA PHE A 150 -1.92 -1.12 -13.88
C PHE A 150 -0.69 -2.03 -13.81
N TYR A 151 -0.89 -3.28 -14.17
CA TYR A 151 0.10 -4.36 -14.17
C TYR A 151 0.34 -4.79 -15.61
N PRO A 152 1.40 -4.30 -16.28
CA PRO A 152 1.66 -4.60 -17.67
C PRO A 152 2.07 -6.06 -17.91
N ASP A 153 2.62 -6.72 -16.92
CA ASP A 153 3.25 -8.04 -17.03
C ASP A 153 2.99 -8.91 -15.80
N VAL A 154 1.76 -9.41 -15.67
CA VAL A 154 1.44 -10.46 -14.69
C VAL A 154 1.72 -11.82 -15.31
N ARG A 155 2.50 -12.64 -14.63
CA ARG A 155 2.85 -13.97 -15.12
C ARG A 155 1.80 -14.98 -14.67
N ARG A 156 1.26 -15.71 -15.63
CA ARG A 156 0.33 -16.81 -15.42
C ARG A 156 1.00 -18.11 -15.82
N TYR A 157 1.01 -19.09 -14.93
CA TYR A 157 1.46 -20.43 -15.27
C TYR A 157 0.27 -21.34 -15.65
N SER A 158 0.34 -21.98 -16.79
CA SER A 158 -0.58 -23.05 -17.21
C SER A 158 0.23 -24.30 -17.51
N TYR A 159 -0.21 -25.44 -17.00
CA TYR A 159 0.46 -26.72 -17.23
C TYR A 159 0.55 -27.06 -18.73
N GLU A 160 -0.45 -26.66 -19.53
CA GLU A 160 -0.51 -26.96 -20.97
C GLU A 160 0.21 -25.93 -21.84
N ALA A 161 0.19 -24.64 -21.44
CA ALA A 161 0.66 -23.52 -22.26
C ALA A 161 1.96 -22.87 -21.76
N GLY A 162 2.48 -23.29 -20.59
CA GLY A 162 3.64 -22.66 -19.97
C GLY A 162 3.33 -21.32 -19.31
N VAL A 163 4.29 -20.39 -19.31
CA VAL A 163 4.13 -19.05 -18.73
C VAL A 163 3.55 -18.12 -19.80
N ALA A 164 2.38 -17.55 -19.51
CA ALA A 164 1.79 -16.46 -20.29
C ALA A 164 2.01 -15.12 -19.56
N HIS A 165 2.12 -14.04 -20.32
CA HIS A 165 2.23 -12.68 -19.85
C HIS A 165 0.91 -11.96 -20.13
N VAL A 166 0.27 -11.45 -19.11
CA VAL A 166 -1.07 -10.85 -19.20
C VAL A 166 -1.11 -9.54 -18.41
N MET A 167 -2.05 -8.69 -18.79
CA MET A 167 -2.29 -7.43 -18.08
C MET A 167 -3.33 -7.62 -16.98
N ALA A 168 -3.18 -6.87 -15.90
CA ALA A 168 -4.18 -6.75 -14.86
C ALA A 168 -4.31 -5.28 -14.42
N GLU A 169 -5.41 -4.96 -13.77
CA GLU A 169 -5.65 -3.60 -13.28
C GLU A 169 -6.46 -3.60 -11.98
N SER A 170 -6.28 -2.58 -11.15
CA SER A 170 -7.10 -2.40 -9.96
C SER A 170 -7.53 -0.95 -9.79
N ALA A 171 -8.69 -0.78 -9.18
CA ALA A 171 -9.19 0.51 -8.73
C ALA A 171 -9.63 0.40 -7.27
N GLU A 172 -9.28 1.40 -6.46
CA GLU A 172 -9.58 1.42 -5.04
C GLU A 172 -9.97 2.82 -4.59
N LEU A 173 -11.01 2.92 -3.78
CA LEU A 173 -11.45 4.13 -3.10
C LEU A 173 -11.22 3.97 -1.60
N ASN A 174 -10.44 4.87 -1.01
CA ASN A 174 -10.14 4.92 0.40
C ASN A 174 -10.69 6.18 1.04
N LEU A 175 -11.17 6.03 2.26
CA LEU A 175 -11.71 7.08 3.11
C LEU A 175 -10.99 7.06 4.44
N GLN A 176 -10.58 8.24 4.92
CA GLN A 176 -10.12 8.45 6.28
C GLN A 176 -10.82 9.65 6.87
N ARG A 177 -11.44 9.50 8.02
CA ARG A 177 -12.17 10.58 8.68
C ARG A 177 -11.69 10.75 10.12
N PRO A 178 -11.16 11.93 10.49
CA PRO A 178 -10.86 12.22 11.87
C PRO A 178 -12.09 12.05 12.77
N LEU A 179 -11.93 11.38 13.91
CA LEU A 179 -12.98 11.16 14.91
C LEU A 179 -12.77 12.08 16.11
N ILE A 180 -11.72 11.82 16.90
CA ILE A 180 -11.40 12.59 18.09
C ILE A 180 -9.90 12.60 18.32
N GLY A 181 -9.33 13.78 18.51
CA GLY A 181 -7.88 13.94 18.72
C GLY A 181 -7.09 13.38 17.55
N LYS A 182 -6.27 12.38 17.81
CA LYS A 182 -5.40 11.69 16.84
C LYS A 182 -6.01 10.41 16.27
N LEU A 183 -7.24 10.10 16.62
CA LEU A 183 -7.96 8.91 16.17
C LEU A 183 -8.77 9.22 14.91
N SER A 184 -8.66 8.36 13.90
CA SER A 184 -9.41 8.41 12.65
C SER A 184 -10.13 7.08 12.40
N ALA A 185 -11.30 7.14 11.75
CA ALA A 185 -11.91 5.99 11.11
C ALA A 185 -11.39 5.84 9.68
N THR A 186 -11.19 4.60 9.24
CA THR A 186 -10.72 4.27 7.89
C THR A 186 -11.69 3.29 7.23
N ALA A 187 -11.86 3.41 5.92
CA ALA A 187 -12.62 2.44 5.10
C ALA A 187 -12.05 2.42 3.68
N GLY A 188 -12.04 1.26 3.06
CA GLY A 188 -11.59 1.08 1.69
C GLY A 188 -12.47 0.08 0.96
N VAL A 189 -12.62 0.27 -0.35
CA VAL A 189 -13.24 -0.69 -1.25
C VAL A 189 -12.52 -0.64 -2.59
N GLY A 190 -12.25 -1.81 -3.16
CA GLY A 190 -11.57 -1.90 -4.43
C GLY A 190 -12.02 -3.11 -5.25
N TYR A 191 -11.59 -3.11 -6.50
CA TYR A 191 -11.76 -4.21 -7.43
C TYR A 191 -10.43 -4.49 -8.14
N TYR A 192 -10.05 -5.75 -8.18
CA TYR A 192 -8.87 -6.22 -8.90
C TYR A 192 -9.32 -7.07 -10.08
N GLU A 193 -9.03 -6.58 -11.28
CA GLU A 193 -9.39 -7.19 -12.55
C GLU A 193 -8.25 -8.09 -13.02
N LEU A 194 -8.52 -9.39 -13.10
CA LEU A 194 -7.57 -10.44 -13.49
C LEU A 194 -8.09 -11.28 -14.65
N ASN A 195 -9.08 -10.79 -15.42
CA ASN A 195 -9.71 -11.57 -16.50
C ASN A 195 -8.69 -12.11 -17.52
N GLY A 196 -7.66 -11.32 -17.84
CA GLY A 196 -6.58 -11.75 -18.71
C GLY A 196 -5.74 -12.89 -18.11
N ALA A 197 -5.53 -12.85 -16.77
CA ALA A 197 -4.71 -13.80 -16.06
C ALA A 197 -5.48 -15.06 -15.64
N GLU A 198 -6.65 -14.88 -15.01
CA GLU A 198 -7.36 -15.94 -14.29
C GLU A 198 -8.82 -16.10 -14.73
N GLY A 199 -9.27 -15.30 -15.71
CA GLY A 199 -10.64 -15.33 -16.22
C GLY A 199 -11.68 -14.73 -15.29
N ALA A 200 -11.26 -14.11 -14.18
CA ALA A 200 -12.14 -13.45 -13.22
C ALA A 200 -11.39 -12.39 -12.42
N GLY A 201 -12.11 -11.35 -11.97
CA GLY A 201 -11.65 -10.41 -10.97
C GLY A 201 -12.38 -10.61 -9.63
N TYR A 202 -12.00 -9.83 -8.62
CA TYR A 202 -12.66 -9.87 -7.32
C TYR A 202 -12.69 -8.49 -6.66
N ALA A 203 -13.71 -8.28 -5.81
CA ALA A 203 -13.79 -7.11 -4.96
C ALA A 203 -13.16 -7.37 -3.58
N TYR A 204 -12.58 -6.33 -3.00
CA TYR A 204 -12.02 -6.35 -1.66
C TYR A 204 -12.42 -5.09 -0.90
N TRP A 205 -12.31 -5.13 0.42
CA TRP A 205 -12.72 -4.04 1.29
C TRP A 205 -11.98 -4.07 2.61
N SER A 206 -11.96 -2.92 3.27
CA SER A 206 -11.45 -2.76 4.62
C SER A 206 -12.29 -1.78 5.43
N ALA A 207 -12.28 -1.93 6.75
CA ALA A 207 -12.80 -0.96 7.69
C ALA A 207 -11.98 -1.01 8.97
N GLY A 208 -11.63 0.15 9.53
CA GLY A 208 -10.72 0.19 10.66
C GLY A 208 -10.65 1.52 11.37
N ILE A 209 -9.67 1.60 12.24
CA ILE A 209 -9.27 2.81 12.96
C ILE A 209 -7.77 3.00 12.87
N ALA A 210 -7.33 4.24 12.87
CA ALA A 210 -5.93 4.62 12.91
C ALA A 210 -5.70 5.65 14.01
N TYR A 211 -4.55 5.56 14.67
CA TYR A 211 -4.12 6.50 15.69
C TYR A 211 -2.73 7.03 15.36
N ASP A 212 -2.64 8.34 15.08
CA ASP A 212 -1.42 8.99 14.65
C ASP A 212 -0.71 9.67 15.80
N TRP A 213 0.45 9.15 16.16
CA TRP A 213 1.32 9.70 17.17
C TRP A 213 2.74 9.86 16.61
N ALA A 214 2.90 10.85 15.73
CA ALA A 214 4.16 11.08 15.01
C ALA A 214 5.39 10.96 15.94
N PRO A 215 6.42 10.20 15.52
CA PRO A 215 6.63 9.56 14.22
C PRO A 215 5.96 8.18 14.07
N VAL A 216 5.16 7.74 15.04
CA VAL A 216 4.52 6.41 15.07
C VAL A 216 3.04 6.53 14.70
N SER A 217 2.55 5.56 13.91
CA SER A 217 1.12 5.37 13.66
C SER A 217 0.72 3.94 13.99
N LEU A 218 -0.48 3.78 14.58
CA LEU A 218 -1.07 2.49 14.91
C LEU A 218 -2.33 2.30 14.09
N GLY A 219 -2.50 1.12 13.50
CA GLY A 219 -3.68 0.75 12.72
C GLY A 219 -4.32 -0.53 13.23
N LEU A 220 -5.65 -0.62 13.17
CA LEU A 220 -6.41 -1.86 13.33
C LEU A 220 -7.53 -1.87 12.30
N SER A 221 -7.51 -2.84 11.40
CA SER A 221 -8.48 -2.94 10.31
C SER A 221 -9.03 -4.35 10.20
N TYR A 222 -10.30 -4.44 9.82
CA TYR A 222 -10.91 -5.68 9.36
C TYR A 222 -10.95 -5.65 7.84
N VAL A 223 -10.32 -6.64 7.20
CA VAL A 223 -10.09 -6.68 5.75
C VAL A 223 -10.73 -7.94 5.18
N GLY A 224 -11.30 -7.86 4.00
CA GLY A 224 -11.91 -9.00 3.33
C GLY A 224 -11.88 -8.89 1.81
N ALA A 225 -12.10 -10.02 1.16
CA ALA A 225 -12.27 -10.13 -0.29
C ALA A 225 -13.44 -11.06 -0.63
N THR A 226 -13.97 -10.94 -1.85
CA THR A 226 -15.09 -11.76 -2.33
C THR A 226 -14.65 -13.16 -2.76
N GLY A 227 -15.60 -14.08 -2.89
CA GLY A 227 -15.38 -15.51 -3.15
C GLY A 227 -14.42 -15.86 -4.30
N PRO A 228 -14.40 -15.16 -5.46
CA PRO A 228 -13.43 -15.41 -6.52
C PRO A 228 -11.97 -15.36 -6.07
N ALA A 229 -11.62 -14.51 -5.11
CA ALA A 229 -10.27 -14.44 -4.58
C ALA A 229 -9.77 -15.79 -4.03
N ASN A 230 -10.64 -16.60 -3.40
CA ASN A 230 -10.28 -17.94 -2.91
C ASN A 230 -9.86 -18.91 -3.99
N SER A 231 -10.43 -18.80 -5.19
CA SER A 231 -10.09 -19.66 -6.33
C SER A 231 -8.88 -19.15 -7.10
N LEU A 232 -8.62 -17.84 -7.06
CA LEU A 232 -7.52 -17.20 -7.76
C LEU A 232 -6.19 -17.34 -7.00
N PHE A 233 -6.26 -17.28 -5.66
CA PHE A 233 -5.08 -17.38 -4.79
C PHE A 233 -5.17 -18.65 -3.95
N TYR A 234 -4.94 -19.75 -4.59
CA TYR A 234 -5.18 -21.13 -4.14
C TYR A 234 -4.66 -21.48 -2.74
N ASN A 235 -3.55 -20.88 -2.34
CA ASN A 235 -2.87 -21.15 -1.08
C ASN A 235 -2.80 -19.92 -0.17
N ALA A 236 -3.23 -18.76 -0.65
CA ALA A 236 -3.20 -17.58 0.17
C ALA A 236 -4.40 -17.53 1.10
N ALA A 237 -4.20 -17.08 2.30
CA ALA A 237 -5.28 -16.83 3.20
C ALA A 237 -6.16 -15.69 2.67
N VAL A 238 -7.39 -16.03 2.28
CA VAL A 238 -8.42 -15.11 1.80
C VAL A 238 -9.61 -15.17 2.74
N GLY A 239 -10.27 -14.02 2.95
CA GLY A 239 -11.45 -13.94 3.79
C GLY A 239 -11.35 -12.83 4.81
N GLY A 240 -12.42 -12.61 5.55
CA GLY A 240 -12.48 -11.53 6.54
C GLY A 240 -11.58 -11.79 7.74
N ARG A 241 -10.66 -10.86 8.03
CA ARG A 241 -9.69 -10.97 9.13
C ARG A 241 -9.30 -9.62 9.70
N TRP A 242 -8.82 -9.64 10.93
CA TRP A 242 -8.22 -8.46 11.56
C TRP A 242 -6.74 -8.37 11.24
N SER A 243 -6.29 -7.15 10.88
CA SER A 243 -4.87 -6.81 10.76
C SER A 243 -4.55 -5.62 11.63
N GLY A 244 -3.49 -5.76 12.44
CA GLY A 244 -2.94 -4.71 13.28
C GLY A 244 -1.58 -4.27 12.73
N THR A 245 -1.31 -2.96 12.69
CA THR A 245 -0.07 -2.39 12.19
C THR A 245 0.55 -1.41 13.16
N VAL A 246 1.88 -1.35 13.17
CA VAL A 246 2.68 -0.35 13.87
C VAL A 246 3.67 0.20 12.87
N LEU A 247 3.49 1.43 12.45
CA LEU A 247 4.31 2.11 11.46
C LEU A 247 5.13 3.21 12.12
N TRP A 248 6.44 3.21 11.90
CA TRP A 248 7.35 4.27 12.31
C TRP A 248 7.96 4.94 11.07
N ARG A 249 7.94 6.29 11.03
CA ARG A 249 8.50 7.09 9.93
C ARG A 249 9.68 7.94 10.41
N PHE A 250 10.66 8.13 9.55
CA PHE A 250 11.86 8.93 9.81
C PHE A 250 12.30 9.70 8.56
#